data_77d53b8fc103219fde1a3ff39484df33
#
_entry.id   77d53b8fc103219fde1a3ff39484df33
#
_cell.length_a   1.000
_cell.length_b   1.000
_cell.length_c   1.000
_cell.angle_alpha   90.00
_cell.angle_beta   90.00
_cell.angle_gamma   90.00
#
_symmetry.space_group_name_H-M   'P 1'
#
loop_
_entity.id
_entity.type
_entity.pdbx_description
1 polymer ?
#
loop_
_entity_poly.entity_id
_entity_poly.type
_entity_poly.pdbx_seq_one_letter_code
_entity_poly.pdbx_strand_id
1 'polypeptide(L)'
;MKIYRTEQQSQEWLDARRGKVMGSKVKGVRRQSRNSDKRYATFWEIIAEKMAIAADGEPPIERGHRLEPEALDAASKILDLPFDNDPGMWISDLDDDIGVSPDGAEPVEGDALPTYGAEVKCLSSASHLRFIFEARANKKDGISPIQSVPNEEKHYFRDQVIQYFVVNEKLQKMYFILHDDRIVLEHLVTYIIEIDRADVAHLIEDNTNMEFEALMQINRIVTELSKDA
;
A
#
# COMPACT_ATOMS: atom_id res chain seq x y z
N MET A 1 -12.69 20.45 -35.17
CA MET A 1 -11.36 19.87 -34.89
C MET A 1 -10.42 20.99 -34.50
N LYS A 2 -9.63 20.83 -33.43
CA LYS A 2 -8.56 21.79 -33.04
C LYS A 2 -7.22 21.20 -33.43
N ILE A 3 -6.33 21.99 -34.02
CA ILE A 3 -4.98 21.57 -34.41
C ILE A 3 -3.99 22.32 -33.53
N TYR A 4 -3.16 21.57 -32.76
CA TYR A 4 -2.03 22.11 -32.00
C TYR A 4 -0.76 21.93 -32.82
N ARG A 5 -0.04 23.02 -33.09
CA ARG A 5 1.20 23.03 -33.86
C ARG A 5 2.35 23.36 -32.91
N THR A 6 2.95 22.35 -32.33
CA THR A 6 4.11 22.44 -31.45
C THR A 6 5.20 21.51 -31.95
N GLU A 7 6.44 21.78 -31.62
CA GLU A 7 7.55 20.86 -31.92
C GLU A 7 7.37 19.55 -31.16
N GLN A 8 7.45 18.42 -31.89
CA GLN A 8 7.32 17.09 -31.26
C GLN A 8 8.41 16.88 -30.22
N GLN A 9 8.03 16.27 -29.09
CA GLN A 9 8.90 16.00 -27.91
C GLN A 9 9.30 17.25 -27.12
N SER A 10 8.87 18.46 -27.50
CA SER A 10 9.04 19.64 -26.64
C SER A 10 8.19 19.50 -25.36
N GLN A 11 8.52 20.28 -24.31
CA GLN A 11 7.71 20.30 -23.08
C GLN A 11 6.27 20.73 -23.38
N GLU A 12 6.07 21.73 -24.23
CA GLU A 12 4.74 22.18 -24.66
C GLU A 12 3.94 21.06 -25.34
N TRP A 13 4.58 20.24 -26.18
CA TRP A 13 3.95 19.10 -26.82
C TRP A 13 3.58 18.01 -25.81
N LEU A 14 4.44 17.74 -24.83
CA LEU A 14 4.17 16.78 -23.74
C LEU A 14 2.98 17.24 -22.89
N ASP A 15 2.97 18.51 -22.50
CA ASP A 15 1.91 19.12 -21.69
C ASP A 15 0.57 19.12 -22.44
N ALA A 16 0.60 19.42 -23.74
CA ALA A 16 -0.60 19.38 -24.59
C ALA A 16 -1.20 17.98 -24.69
N ARG A 17 -0.43 16.91 -24.48
CA ARG A 17 -0.86 15.49 -24.51
C ARG A 17 -1.28 14.95 -23.15
N ARG A 18 -0.87 15.60 -22.08
CA ARG A 18 -1.12 15.16 -20.71
C ARG A 18 -2.62 15.04 -20.42
N GLY A 19 -3.02 13.93 -19.83
CA GLY A 19 -4.41 13.64 -19.48
C GLY A 19 -5.33 13.38 -20.68
N LYS A 20 -4.78 13.15 -21.88
CA LYS A 20 -5.56 12.87 -23.11
C LYS A 20 -5.40 11.43 -23.57
N VAL A 21 -6.47 10.89 -24.15
CA VAL A 21 -6.42 9.58 -24.82
C VAL A 21 -5.80 9.78 -26.20
N MET A 22 -4.50 9.61 -26.28
CA MET A 22 -3.74 9.66 -27.52
C MET A 22 -3.84 8.33 -28.28
N GLY A 23 -3.59 8.33 -29.58
CA GLY A 23 -3.67 7.12 -30.42
C GLY A 23 -2.87 5.92 -29.84
N SER A 24 -1.67 6.18 -29.31
CA SER A 24 -0.84 5.16 -28.64
C SER A 24 -1.44 4.61 -27.34
N LYS A 25 -2.35 5.33 -26.67
CA LYS A 25 -2.99 4.94 -25.40
C LYS A 25 -4.38 4.31 -25.58
N VAL A 26 -4.95 4.29 -26.78
CA VAL A 26 -6.34 3.84 -27.04
C VAL A 26 -6.63 2.43 -26.54
N LYS A 27 -5.71 1.48 -26.76
CA LYS A 27 -5.87 0.09 -26.27
C LYS A 27 -5.93 0.06 -24.74
N GLY A 28 -5.06 0.82 -24.06
CA GLY A 28 -4.92 0.81 -22.62
C GLY A 28 -6.07 1.47 -21.85
N VAL A 29 -6.95 2.24 -22.51
CA VAL A 29 -8.12 2.85 -21.83
C VAL A 29 -9.39 1.99 -21.93
N ARG A 30 -9.36 0.92 -22.70
CA ARG A 30 -10.51 0.02 -22.85
C ARG A 30 -10.64 -0.88 -21.61
N ARG A 31 -11.81 -1.49 -21.42
CA ARG A 31 -11.98 -2.59 -20.47
C ARG A 31 -11.11 -3.78 -20.90
N GLN A 32 -10.59 -4.53 -19.95
CA GLN A 32 -9.79 -5.74 -20.25
C GLN A 32 -10.64 -6.83 -20.89
N SER A 33 -11.93 -6.91 -20.52
CA SER A 33 -12.91 -7.76 -21.19
C SER A 33 -14.30 -7.12 -21.15
N ARG A 34 -15.24 -7.63 -21.97
CA ARG A 34 -16.63 -7.14 -22.01
C ARG A 34 -17.38 -7.36 -20.70
N ASN A 35 -17.00 -8.39 -19.94
CA ASN A 35 -17.66 -8.82 -18.70
C ASN A 35 -16.88 -8.39 -17.44
N SER A 36 -15.93 -7.47 -17.55
CA SER A 36 -15.12 -7.00 -16.44
C SER A 36 -14.97 -5.50 -16.46
N ASP A 37 -15.07 -4.87 -15.32
CA ASP A 37 -14.75 -3.44 -15.14
C ASP A 37 -13.25 -3.18 -14.94
N LYS A 38 -12.42 -4.24 -14.90
CA LYS A 38 -10.96 -4.10 -14.80
C LYS A 38 -10.42 -3.26 -15.96
N ARG A 39 -9.52 -2.34 -15.60
CA ARG A 39 -8.84 -1.43 -16.52
C ARG A 39 -7.36 -1.74 -16.59
N TYR A 40 -6.73 -1.39 -17.71
CA TYR A 40 -5.28 -1.42 -17.82
C TYR A 40 -4.64 -0.26 -17.06
N ALA A 41 -3.35 -0.39 -16.75
CA ALA A 41 -2.59 0.65 -16.06
C ALA A 41 -2.71 2.03 -16.73
N THR A 42 -2.65 2.07 -18.07
CA THR A 42 -2.78 3.31 -18.86
C THR A 42 -4.07 4.11 -18.59
N PHE A 43 -5.16 3.45 -18.21
CA PHE A 43 -6.38 4.15 -17.81
C PHE A 43 -6.14 4.98 -16.54
N TRP A 44 -5.48 4.40 -15.56
CA TRP A 44 -5.16 5.06 -14.29
C TRP A 44 -4.05 6.10 -14.44
N GLU A 45 -3.08 5.86 -15.35
CA GLU A 45 -2.06 6.86 -15.71
C GLU A 45 -2.71 8.15 -16.25
N ILE A 46 -3.72 8.05 -17.12
CA ILE A 46 -4.43 9.23 -17.63
C ILE A 46 -5.20 9.95 -16.52
N ILE A 47 -5.78 9.22 -15.57
CA ILE A 47 -6.43 9.83 -14.40
C ILE A 47 -5.38 10.57 -13.55
N ALA A 48 -4.24 9.95 -13.26
CA ALA A 48 -3.15 10.58 -12.53
C ALA A 48 -2.61 11.83 -13.26
N GLU A 49 -2.44 11.78 -14.58
CA GLU A 49 -2.04 12.94 -15.37
C GLU A 49 -3.01 14.14 -15.25
N LYS A 50 -4.26 13.91 -14.83
CA LYS A 50 -5.27 14.97 -14.61
C LYS A 50 -5.33 15.45 -13.16
N MET A 51 -4.92 14.62 -12.21
CA MET A 51 -5.17 14.80 -10.77
C MET A 51 -3.90 14.96 -9.94
N ALA A 52 -2.71 14.78 -10.53
CA ALA A 52 -1.44 14.91 -9.86
C ALA A 52 -0.48 15.79 -10.66
N ILE A 53 0.50 16.39 -9.99
CA ILE A 53 1.65 17.02 -10.65
C ILE A 53 2.52 15.94 -11.32
N ALA A 54 3.37 16.34 -12.27
CA ALA A 54 4.28 15.41 -12.93
C ALA A 54 5.31 14.87 -11.91
N ALA A 55 5.68 13.60 -12.05
CA ALA A 55 6.79 13.04 -11.30
C ALA A 55 8.10 13.73 -11.70
N ASP A 56 8.94 13.99 -10.73
CA ASP A 56 10.24 14.65 -10.88
C ASP A 56 11.40 13.69 -11.21
N GLY A 57 11.10 12.38 -11.31
CA GLY A 57 12.09 11.34 -11.58
C GLY A 57 12.75 10.77 -10.32
N GLU A 58 12.32 11.17 -9.11
CA GLU A 58 12.79 10.58 -7.85
C GLU A 58 12.55 9.05 -7.85
N PRO A 59 13.56 8.23 -7.48
CA PRO A 59 13.39 6.78 -7.38
C PRO A 59 12.30 6.41 -6.37
N PRO A 60 11.43 5.40 -6.66
CA PRO A 60 10.28 5.08 -5.81
C PRO A 60 10.64 4.73 -4.36
N ILE A 61 11.79 4.06 -4.13
CA ILE A 61 12.23 3.67 -2.78
C ILE A 61 12.66 4.90 -1.99
N GLU A 62 13.47 5.78 -2.58
CA GLU A 62 13.94 7.03 -1.94
C GLU A 62 12.75 7.93 -1.60
N ARG A 63 11.81 8.05 -2.55
CA ARG A 63 10.58 8.79 -2.33
C ARG A 63 9.74 8.20 -1.20
N GLY A 64 9.64 6.88 -1.11
CA GLY A 64 8.94 6.18 -0.03
C GLY A 64 9.48 6.61 1.33
N HIS A 65 10.77 6.43 1.55
CA HIS A 65 11.44 6.80 2.82
C HIS A 65 11.32 8.27 3.18
N ARG A 66 11.38 9.16 2.17
CA ARG A 66 11.23 10.61 2.40
C ARG A 66 9.82 10.99 2.86
N LEU A 67 8.79 10.35 2.30
CA LEU A 67 7.38 10.69 2.54
C LEU A 67 6.77 9.96 3.74
N GLU A 68 7.38 8.90 4.23
CA GLU A 68 6.86 8.10 5.34
C GLU A 68 6.58 8.92 6.61
N PRO A 69 7.50 9.78 7.10
CA PRO A 69 7.20 10.65 8.24
C PRO A 69 6.05 11.62 7.97
N GLU A 70 5.98 12.19 6.76
CA GLU A 70 4.91 13.12 6.36
C GLU A 70 3.54 12.40 6.34
N ALA A 71 3.51 11.17 5.83
CA ALA A 71 2.31 10.33 5.78
C ALA A 71 1.80 10.01 7.20
N LEU A 72 2.70 9.68 8.13
CA LEU A 72 2.36 9.43 9.53
C LEU A 72 1.86 10.69 10.23
N ASP A 73 2.50 11.84 10.00
CA ASP A 73 2.04 13.13 10.52
C ASP A 73 0.64 13.51 10.00
N ALA A 74 0.39 13.26 8.72
CA ALA A 74 -0.92 13.49 8.12
C ALA A 74 -1.97 12.54 8.71
N ALA A 75 -1.63 11.26 8.87
CA ALA A 75 -2.51 10.27 9.50
C ALA A 75 -2.81 10.60 10.96
N SER A 76 -1.81 11.03 11.73
CA SER A 76 -1.98 11.49 13.11
C SER A 76 -3.02 12.60 13.23
N LYS A 77 -2.96 13.58 12.33
CA LYS A 77 -3.93 14.69 12.30
C LYS A 77 -5.34 14.25 11.89
N ILE A 78 -5.45 13.32 10.93
CA ILE A 78 -6.75 12.82 10.45
C ILE A 78 -7.45 11.98 11.52
N LEU A 79 -6.67 11.15 12.23
CA LEU A 79 -7.18 10.17 13.20
C LEU A 79 -7.26 10.75 14.63
N ASP A 80 -6.61 11.89 14.89
CA ASP A 80 -6.36 12.43 16.24
C ASP A 80 -5.65 11.40 17.14
N LEU A 81 -4.65 10.69 16.57
CA LEU A 81 -3.85 9.67 17.24
C LEU A 81 -2.36 9.93 17.01
N PRO A 82 -1.49 9.82 18.04
CA PRO A 82 -0.05 9.92 17.85
C PRO A 82 0.49 8.63 17.20
N PHE A 83 1.55 8.76 16.40
CA PHE A 83 2.37 7.64 15.94
C PHE A 83 3.83 7.86 16.31
N ASP A 84 4.45 6.83 16.89
CA ASP A 84 5.90 6.69 16.92
C ASP A 84 6.34 6.28 15.51
N ASN A 85 7.29 6.99 14.93
CA ASN A 85 7.82 6.75 13.58
C ASN A 85 9.12 5.91 13.58
N ASP A 86 9.54 5.41 14.72
CA ASP A 86 10.66 4.46 14.86
C ASP A 86 10.30 3.35 15.87
N PRO A 87 9.20 2.60 15.63
CA PRO A 87 8.70 1.60 16.57
C PRO A 87 9.55 0.33 16.62
N GLY A 88 10.64 0.28 15.86
CA GLY A 88 11.55 -0.83 15.78
C GLY A 88 10.98 -2.06 15.05
N MET A 89 11.70 -3.17 15.17
CA MET A 89 11.27 -4.46 14.64
C MET A 89 10.56 -5.26 15.75
N TRP A 90 9.40 -5.80 15.42
CA TRP A 90 8.64 -6.68 16.32
C TRP A 90 8.91 -8.14 15.98
N ILE A 91 9.25 -8.94 17.00
CA ILE A 91 9.47 -10.38 16.88
C ILE A 91 8.34 -11.08 17.62
N SER A 92 7.82 -12.15 17.04
CA SER A 92 6.73 -12.90 17.61
C SER A 92 7.16 -13.70 18.85
N ASP A 93 6.33 -13.75 19.88
CA ASP A 93 6.53 -14.66 21.02
C ASP A 93 6.33 -16.14 20.64
N LEU A 94 5.80 -16.42 19.45
CA LEU A 94 5.55 -17.78 18.99
C LEU A 94 6.81 -18.43 18.38
N ASP A 95 7.65 -17.64 17.68
CA ASP A 95 8.88 -18.10 17.04
C ASP A 95 9.76 -16.88 16.70
N ASP A 96 11.05 -16.93 17.07
CA ASP A 96 12.01 -15.85 16.83
C ASP A 96 12.32 -15.59 15.34
N ASP A 97 11.97 -16.51 14.46
CA ASP A 97 12.10 -16.38 13.02
C ASP A 97 10.89 -15.68 12.35
N ILE A 98 9.90 -15.27 13.16
CA ILE A 98 8.69 -14.56 12.69
C ILE A 98 8.74 -13.11 13.20
N GLY A 99 8.74 -12.14 12.27
CA GLY A 99 8.82 -10.73 12.65
C GLY A 99 8.24 -9.79 11.61
N VAL A 100 8.10 -8.52 12.01
CA VAL A 100 7.64 -7.41 11.17
C VAL A 100 8.32 -6.10 11.57
N SER A 101 8.32 -5.11 10.65
CA SER A 101 8.79 -3.76 10.91
C SER A 101 7.69 -2.78 10.48
N PRO A 102 6.86 -2.31 11.39
CA PRO A 102 5.84 -1.31 11.08
C PRO A 102 6.48 0.06 10.80
N ASP A 103 5.84 0.84 9.93
CA ASP A 103 6.28 2.20 9.62
C ASP A 103 5.89 3.18 10.74
N GLY A 104 4.87 2.84 11.53
CA GLY A 104 4.46 3.59 12.70
C GLY A 104 3.69 2.74 13.70
N ALA A 105 3.67 3.15 14.98
CA ALA A 105 2.91 2.47 16.01
C ALA A 105 2.46 3.42 17.12
N GLU A 106 1.60 2.93 18.00
CA GLU A 106 1.27 3.60 19.26
C GLU A 106 2.56 3.88 20.06
N PRO A 107 2.79 5.14 20.47
CA PRO A 107 3.87 5.41 21.41
C PRO A 107 3.61 4.70 22.74
N VAL A 108 4.52 3.83 23.15
CA VAL A 108 4.41 3.06 24.40
C VAL A 108 5.63 3.28 25.29
N GLU A 109 5.47 3.11 26.59
CA GLU A 109 6.57 3.21 27.57
C GLU A 109 6.99 1.82 28.06
N GLY A 110 8.29 1.63 28.23
CA GLY A 110 8.87 0.39 28.76
C GLY A 110 8.59 -0.81 27.85
N ASP A 111 8.14 -1.92 28.43
CA ASP A 111 7.89 -3.20 27.76
C ASP A 111 6.42 -3.33 27.28
N ALA A 112 5.65 -2.24 27.27
CA ALA A 112 4.27 -2.29 26.79
C ALA A 112 4.23 -2.56 25.29
N LEU A 113 3.26 -3.37 24.84
CA LEU A 113 3.04 -3.65 23.43
C LEU A 113 2.02 -2.67 22.84
N PRO A 114 2.29 -2.10 21.66
CA PRO A 114 1.34 -1.19 21.01
C PRO A 114 0.03 -1.91 20.65
N THR A 115 -1.07 -1.18 20.81
CA THR A 115 -2.43 -1.67 20.47
C THR A 115 -2.86 -1.27 19.07
N TYR A 116 -2.16 -0.33 18.43
CA TYR A 116 -2.33 0.02 17.03
C TYR A 116 -0.98 0.24 16.35
N GLY A 117 -0.99 0.04 15.03
CA GLY A 117 0.16 0.24 14.16
C GLY A 117 -0.24 0.84 12.82
N ALA A 118 0.75 1.23 12.04
CA ALA A 118 0.58 1.78 10.71
C ALA A 118 1.55 1.15 9.71
N GLU A 119 1.05 0.99 8.49
CA GLU A 119 1.81 0.64 7.30
C GLU A 119 1.58 1.70 6.24
N VAL A 120 2.62 2.34 5.76
CA VAL A 120 2.58 3.45 4.79
C VAL A 120 2.98 2.97 3.40
N LYS A 121 2.25 3.40 2.38
CA LYS A 121 2.59 3.14 0.98
C LYS A 121 2.53 4.40 0.14
N CYS A 122 3.71 4.86 -0.30
CA CYS A 122 3.89 6.01 -1.18
C CYS A 122 4.05 5.55 -2.65
N LEU A 123 2.95 5.16 -3.26
CA LEU A 123 2.89 4.56 -4.58
C LEU A 123 2.95 5.60 -5.72
N SER A 124 2.95 5.11 -6.97
CA SER A 124 2.69 5.99 -8.11
C SER A 124 1.31 6.62 -8.01
N SER A 125 1.13 7.86 -8.49
CA SER A 125 -0.18 8.54 -8.44
C SER A 125 -1.29 7.72 -9.11
N ALA A 126 -0.95 6.95 -10.14
CA ALA A 126 -1.91 6.05 -10.80
C ALA A 126 -2.37 4.91 -9.89
N SER A 127 -1.45 4.24 -9.18
CA SER A 127 -1.77 3.18 -8.23
C SER A 127 -2.49 3.75 -7.01
N HIS A 128 -2.03 4.87 -6.48
CA HIS A 128 -2.63 5.57 -5.35
C HIS A 128 -4.11 5.89 -5.61
N LEU A 129 -4.42 6.58 -6.73
CA LEU A 129 -5.79 6.92 -7.09
C LEU A 129 -6.67 5.69 -7.38
N ARG A 130 -6.09 4.65 -8.01
CA ARG A 130 -6.79 3.39 -8.25
C ARG A 130 -7.22 2.75 -6.93
N PHE A 131 -6.30 2.58 -6.00
CA PHE A 131 -6.59 1.91 -4.73
C PHE A 131 -7.58 2.70 -3.86
N ILE A 132 -7.50 4.03 -3.86
CA ILE A 132 -8.53 4.86 -3.20
C ILE A 132 -9.91 4.64 -3.85
N PHE A 133 -9.98 4.62 -5.18
CA PHE A 133 -11.24 4.42 -5.88
C PHE A 133 -11.84 3.04 -5.56
N GLU A 134 -11.03 1.98 -5.59
CA GLU A 134 -11.44 0.61 -5.26
C GLU A 134 -11.85 0.49 -3.78
N ALA A 135 -11.09 1.08 -2.85
CA ALA A 135 -11.41 1.06 -1.42
C ALA A 135 -12.73 1.80 -1.11
N ARG A 136 -12.99 2.93 -1.78
CA ARG A 136 -14.26 3.64 -1.63
C ARG A 136 -15.46 2.86 -2.18
N ALA A 137 -15.27 2.15 -3.30
CA ALA A 137 -16.29 1.26 -3.84
C ALA A 137 -16.58 0.11 -2.88
N ASN A 138 -15.55 -0.57 -2.38
CA ASN A 138 -15.66 -1.65 -1.40
C ASN A 138 -16.39 -1.20 -0.13
N LYS A 139 -16.03 -0.03 0.42
CA LYS A 139 -16.69 0.54 1.59
C LYS A 139 -18.18 0.78 1.34
N LYS A 140 -18.55 1.32 0.17
CA LYS A 140 -19.94 1.54 -0.21
C LYS A 140 -20.72 0.23 -0.31
N ASP A 141 -20.09 -0.83 -0.77
CA ASP A 141 -20.68 -2.15 -0.95
C ASP A 141 -20.64 -3.02 0.33
N GLY A 142 -20.16 -2.46 1.45
CA GLY A 142 -20.08 -3.14 2.75
C GLY A 142 -19.03 -4.26 2.80
N ILE A 143 -18.04 -4.21 1.92
CA ILE A 143 -16.93 -5.17 1.88
C ILE A 143 -15.95 -4.88 3.02
N SER A 144 -15.45 -5.91 3.69
CA SER A 144 -14.52 -5.80 4.82
C SER A 144 -13.29 -4.95 4.43
N PRO A 145 -12.81 -4.04 5.33
CA PRO A 145 -11.68 -3.16 5.06
C PRO A 145 -10.41 -3.88 4.59
N ILE A 146 -10.11 -5.06 5.12
CA ILE A 146 -8.95 -5.84 4.71
C ILE A 146 -8.98 -6.21 3.21
N GLN A 147 -10.17 -6.37 2.62
CA GLN A 147 -10.31 -6.64 1.19
C GLN A 147 -10.00 -5.42 0.33
N SER A 148 -9.93 -4.24 0.93
CA SER A 148 -9.54 -2.98 0.27
C SER A 148 -8.02 -2.75 0.30
N VAL A 149 -7.30 -3.48 1.13
CA VAL A 149 -5.83 -3.50 1.10
C VAL A 149 -5.38 -4.29 -0.13
N PRO A 150 -4.54 -3.71 -1.02
CA PRO A 150 -4.13 -4.37 -2.24
C PRO A 150 -3.43 -5.71 -2.00
N ASN A 151 -3.82 -6.74 -2.77
CA ASN A 151 -3.20 -8.06 -2.76
C ASN A 151 -3.15 -8.61 -4.19
N GLU A 152 -2.21 -8.12 -4.99
CA GLU A 152 -2.02 -8.50 -6.40
C GLU A 152 -0.52 -8.63 -6.70
N GLU A 153 -0.15 -9.20 -7.83
CA GLU A 153 1.21 -9.68 -8.20
C GLU A 153 2.40 -8.76 -7.82
N LYS A 154 2.18 -7.47 -7.62
CA LYS A 154 3.24 -6.52 -7.23
C LYS A 154 2.97 -5.82 -5.90
N HIS A 155 1.89 -6.13 -5.24
CA HIS A 155 1.37 -5.41 -4.08
C HIS A 155 0.70 -6.37 -3.10
N TYR A 156 1.51 -7.23 -2.45
CA TYR A 156 1.05 -8.19 -1.42
C TYR A 156 0.92 -7.52 -0.04
N PHE A 157 0.30 -6.34 0.00
CA PHE A 157 0.23 -5.55 1.23
C PHE A 157 -0.77 -6.12 2.24
N ARG A 158 -1.79 -6.86 1.78
CA ARG A 158 -2.77 -7.50 2.67
C ARG A 158 -2.10 -8.53 3.57
N ASP A 159 -1.25 -9.36 3.01
CA ASP A 159 -0.54 -10.39 3.76
C ASP A 159 0.41 -9.73 4.79
N GLN A 160 1.08 -8.64 4.41
CA GLN A 160 1.89 -7.84 5.32
C GLN A 160 1.05 -7.27 6.48
N VAL A 161 -0.15 -6.73 6.20
CA VAL A 161 -1.04 -6.19 7.25
C VAL A 161 -1.51 -7.30 8.21
N ILE A 162 -1.83 -8.48 7.70
CA ILE A 162 -2.23 -9.61 8.54
C ILE A 162 -1.07 -10.05 9.44
N GLN A 163 0.16 -10.02 8.91
CA GLN A 163 1.37 -10.41 9.65
C GLN A 163 1.59 -9.57 10.91
N TYR A 164 1.26 -8.29 10.92
CA TYR A 164 1.34 -7.47 12.13
C TYR A 164 0.46 -8.02 13.26
N PHE A 165 -0.74 -8.50 12.93
CA PHE A 165 -1.64 -9.13 13.90
C PHE A 165 -1.18 -10.52 14.36
N VAL A 166 -0.45 -11.26 13.52
CA VAL A 166 0.18 -12.54 13.90
C VAL A 166 1.28 -12.29 14.93
N VAL A 167 2.15 -11.32 14.66
CA VAL A 167 3.33 -11.03 15.49
C VAL A 167 2.95 -10.40 16.83
N ASN A 168 2.05 -9.44 16.84
CA ASN A 168 1.64 -8.74 18.06
C ASN A 168 0.21 -9.12 18.47
N GLU A 169 0.08 -9.97 19.48
CA GLU A 169 -1.23 -10.43 20.00
C GLU A 169 -2.08 -9.31 20.62
N LYS A 170 -1.45 -8.22 21.08
CA LYS A 170 -2.13 -7.05 21.68
C LYS A 170 -2.64 -6.08 20.65
N LEU A 171 -2.16 -6.17 19.41
CA LEU A 171 -2.55 -5.28 18.34
C LEU A 171 -4.05 -5.41 18.06
N GLN A 172 -4.78 -4.31 18.21
CA GLN A 172 -6.23 -4.27 17.96
C GLN A 172 -6.55 -3.66 16.61
N LYS A 173 -5.69 -2.77 16.10
CA LYS A 173 -5.94 -2.03 14.87
C LYS A 173 -4.67 -1.83 14.04
N MET A 174 -4.79 -1.96 12.72
CA MET A 174 -3.80 -1.52 11.74
C MET A 174 -4.38 -0.43 10.85
N TYR A 175 -3.59 0.60 10.63
CA TYR A 175 -3.88 1.68 9.68
C TYR A 175 -3.04 1.48 8.43
N PHE A 176 -3.67 1.08 7.34
CA PHE A 176 -3.00 1.04 6.03
C PHE A 176 -3.15 2.40 5.36
N ILE A 177 -2.03 3.11 5.20
CA ILE A 177 -1.97 4.51 4.80
C ILE A 177 -1.43 4.61 3.37
N LEU A 178 -2.24 5.12 2.46
CA LEU A 178 -1.82 5.52 1.12
C LEU A 178 -1.50 7.02 1.14
N HIS A 179 -0.28 7.40 0.71
CA HIS A 179 0.12 8.81 0.66
C HIS A 179 0.81 9.16 -0.65
N ASP A 180 0.41 10.28 -1.27
CA ASP A 180 1.07 10.84 -2.47
C ASP A 180 0.95 12.37 -2.49
N ASP A 181 2.07 13.04 -2.19
CA ASP A 181 2.24 14.50 -2.13
C ASP A 181 2.00 15.22 -3.48
N ARG A 182 1.98 14.48 -4.58
CA ARG A 182 1.73 15.02 -5.93
C ARG A 182 0.25 15.22 -6.25
N ILE A 183 -0.66 14.70 -5.45
CA ILE A 183 -2.10 14.80 -5.68
C ILE A 183 -2.56 16.23 -5.40
N VAL A 184 -3.27 16.86 -6.36
CA VAL A 184 -3.71 18.25 -6.25
C VAL A 184 -4.95 18.44 -5.38
N LEU A 185 -5.70 17.37 -5.08
CA LEU A 185 -6.87 17.41 -4.22
C LEU A 185 -6.47 16.97 -2.82
N GLU A 186 -6.40 17.88 -1.86
CA GLU A 186 -5.92 17.67 -0.50
C GLU A 186 -6.52 16.42 0.18
N HIS A 187 -7.84 16.22 0.06
CA HIS A 187 -8.54 15.07 0.66
C HIS A 187 -8.24 13.71 0.01
N LEU A 188 -7.38 13.67 -1.00
CA LEU A 188 -6.89 12.47 -1.66
C LEU A 188 -5.37 12.29 -1.50
N VAL A 189 -4.66 13.25 -0.91
CA VAL A 189 -3.21 13.15 -0.64
C VAL A 189 -2.93 11.98 0.30
N THR A 190 -3.70 11.90 1.39
CA THR A 190 -3.61 10.81 2.37
C THR A 190 -4.96 10.09 2.46
N TYR A 191 -4.94 8.78 2.32
CA TYR A 191 -6.12 7.94 2.46
C TYR A 191 -5.82 6.76 3.39
N ILE A 192 -6.67 6.53 4.38
CA ILE A 192 -6.47 5.55 5.44
C ILE A 192 -7.54 4.47 5.34
N ILE A 193 -7.09 3.21 5.40
CA ILE A 193 -7.93 2.04 5.56
C ILE A 193 -7.68 1.51 6.97
N GLU A 194 -8.72 1.52 7.79
CA GLU A 194 -8.67 1.00 9.16
C GLU A 194 -9.05 -0.47 9.16
N ILE A 195 -8.22 -1.32 9.75
CA ILE A 195 -8.42 -2.76 9.84
C ILE A 195 -8.45 -3.14 11.33
N ASP A 196 -9.58 -3.63 11.79
CA ASP A 196 -9.71 -4.13 13.15
C ASP A 196 -9.30 -5.61 13.25
N ARG A 197 -8.66 -6.01 14.35
CA ARG A 197 -8.27 -7.42 14.59
C ARG A 197 -9.44 -8.38 14.44
N ALA A 198 -10.63 -7.98 14.89
CA ALA A 198 -11.83 -8.81 14.83
C ALA A 198 -12.22 -9.18 13.39
N ASP A 199 -11.97 -8.29 12.42
CA ASP A 199 -12.31 -8.49 11.01
C ASP A 199 -11.39 -9.51 10.32
N VAL A 200 -10.21 -9.75 10.90
CA VAL A 200 -9.15 -10.59 10.30
C VAL A 200 -8.82 -11.82 11.17
N ALA A 201 -9.55 -12.10 12.23
CA ALA A 201 -9.24 -13.17 13.18
C ALA A 201 -9.02 -14.55 12.50
N HIS A 202 -9.86 -14.90 11.54
CA HIS A 202 -9.72 -16.15 10.76
C HIS A 202 -8.47 -16.17 9.86
N LEU A 203 -8.06 -15.01 9.33
CA LEU A 203 -6.86 -14.88 8.51
C LEU A 203 -5.58 -14.96 9.35
N ILE A 204 -5.63 -14.50 10.59
CA ILE A 204 -4.49 -14.59 11.54
C ILE A 204 -4.19 -16.08 11.82
N GLU A 205 -5.21 -16.87 12.12
CA GLU A 205 -5.05 -18.31 12.37
C GLU A 205 -4.50 -19.06 11.16
N ASP A 206 -5.08 -18.81 9.97
CA ASP A 206 -4.62 -19.40 8.72
C ASP A 206 -3.15 -19.06 8.42
N ASN A 207 -2.76 -17.78 8.53
CA ASN A 207 -1.40 -17.34 8.29
C ASN A 207 -0.42 -17.96 9.29
N THR A 208 -0.74 -17.94 10.58
CA THR A 208 0.09 -18.56 11.62
C THR A 208 0.39 -20.02 11.30
N ASN A 209 -0.63 -20.80 10.91
CA ASN A 209 -0.45 -22.21 10.56
C ASN A 209 0.47 -22.38 9.33
N MET A 210 0.27 -21.57 8.27
CA MET A 210 1.10 -21.64 7.06
C MET A 210 2.55 -21.25 7.35
N GLU A 211 2.80 -20.28 8.22
CA GLU A 211 4.16 -19.87 8.60
C GLU A 211 4.89 -20.96 9.36
N PHE A 212 4.25 -21.60 10.34
CA PHE A 212 4.84 -22.74 11.04
C PHE A 212 5.15 -23.91 10.12
N GLU A 213 4.27 -24.25 9.18
CA GLU A 213 4.55 -25.28 8.19
C GLU A 213 5.76 -24.92 7.32
N ALA A 214 5.85 -23.65 6.89
CA ALA A 214 6.99 -23.16 6.10
C ALA A 214 8.30 -23.21 6.89
N LEU A 215 8.31 -22.74 8.15
CA LEU A 215 9.49 -22.75 9.02
C LEU A 215 9.99 -24.19 9.29
N MET A 216 9.08 -25.13 9.54
CA MET A 216 9.47 -26.55 9.70
C MET A 216 10.18 -27.08 8.43
N GLN A 217 9.70 -26.72 7.25
CA GLN A 217 10.32 -27.13 6.00
C GLN A 217 11.67 -26.45 5.79
N ILE A 218 11.76 -25.13 6.06
CA ILE A 218 13.01 -24.36 5.97
C ILE A 218 14.06 -24.98 6.88
N ASN A 219 13.76 -25.21 8.15
CA ASN A 219 14.68 -25.76 9.14
C ASN A 219 15.15 -27.18 8.77
N ARG A 220 14.25 -28.00 8.21
CA ARG A 220 14.60 -29.31 7.67
C ARG A 220 15.62 -29.20 6.55
N ILE A 221 15.36 -28.33 5.56
CA ILE A 221 16.27 -28.13 4.40
C ILE A 221 17.62 -27.59 4.85
N VAL A 222 17.64 -26.59 5.74
CA VAL A 222 18.87 -26.05 6.33
C VAL A 222 19.67 -27.14 7.01
N THR A 223 19.01 -28.00 7.80
CA THR A 223 19.66 -29.12 8.49
C THR A 223 20.23 -30.15 7.50
N GLU A 224 19.52 -30.45 6.42
CA GLU A 224 20.00 -31.38 5.39
C GLU A 224 21.22 -30.83 4.66
N LEU A 225 21.18 -29.55 4.23
CA LEU A 225 22.29 -28.90 3.52
C LEU A 225 23.51 -28.69 4.43
N SER A 226 23.33 -28.56 5.73
CA SER A 226 24.44 -28.38 6.69
C SER A 226 25.18 -29.68 7.01
N LYS A 227 24.67 -30.87 6.62
CA LYS A 227 25.34 -32.15 6.84
C LYS A 227 26.45 -32.45 5.85
N ASP A 228 26.49 -31.76 4.72
CA ASP A 228 27.46 -31.95 3.64
C ASP A 228 28.66 -30.98 3.75
N ALA A 229 28.76 -30.19 4.83
CA ALA A 229 29.81 -29.24 5.16
C ALA A 229 30.71 -29.77 6.27
#